data_586f5d63782dff5269da1d639f6c7e72
#
_entry.id   586f5d63782dff5269da1d639f6c7e72
#
_cell.length_a   1.000
_cell.length_b   1.000
_cell.length_c   1.000
_cell.angle_alpha   90.00
_cell.angle_beta   90.00
_cell.angle_gamma   90.00
#
_symmetry.space_group_name_H-M   'P 1'
#
loop_
_entity.id
_entity.type
_entity.pdbx_description
1 polymer ?
#
loop_
_entity_poly.entity_id
_entity_poly.type
_entity_poly.pdbx_seq_one_letter_code
_entity_poly.pdbx_strand_id
1 'polypeptide(L)'
;MKKLLENRNVTGWLMVSPLAAVLLVFLVMPIVLIVIVSFWRATEFSIIPAFEWDNYAFLFGSPVTYTVFLNTFKYAFITWAFTLIIGFTVAYYLAFHIRSLTWQVALFLLCTIPFWTSNIIRMISWIPFLGRNGIANSTMMSWGVIDEPVEWLLFSDFAVILAFVHL
;
A
#
# COMPACT_ATOMS: atom_id res chain seq x y z
N MET A 1 36.50 2.49 -30.17
CA MET A 1 35.15 1.96 -29.83
C MET A 1 35.11 0.44 -29.73
N LYS A 2 35.69 -0.36 -30.68
CA LYS A 2 35.71 -1.84 -30.60
C LYS A 2 36.37 -2.39 -29.31
N LYS A 3 37.50 -1.87 -28.86
CA LYS A 3 38.21 -2.30 -27.64
C LYS A 3 37.44 -2.08 -26.32
N LEU A 4 36.51 -1.09 -26.27
CA LEU A 4 35.69 -0.85 -25.08
C LEU A 4 34.55 -1.86 -24.94
N LEU A 5 34.04 -2.37 -26.08
CA LEU A 5 32.98 -3.38 -26.09
C LEU A 5 33.52 -4.81 -25.81
N GLU A 6 34.85 -5.03 -25.96
CA GLU A 6 35.52 -6.29 -25.70
C GLU A 6 35.74 -6.56 -24.20
N ASN A 7 35.59 -5.51 -23.36
CA ASN A 7 35.65 -5.66 -21.91
C ASN A 7 34.24 -6.02 -21.39
N ARG A 8 34.06 -7.27 -20.98
CA ARG A 8 32.80 -7.86 -20.50
C ARG A 8 32.10 -7.00 -19.43
N ASN A 9 32.87 -6.28 -18.61
CA ASN A 9 32.32 -5.39 -17.58
C ASN A 9 31.71 -4.12 -18.19
N VAL A 10 32.36 -3.51 -19.18
CA VAL A 10 31.85 -2.29 -19.84
C VAL A 10 30.58 -2.58 -20.65
N THR A 11 30.55 -3.73 -21.33
CA THR A 11 29.33 -4.16 -22.04
C THR A 11 28.16 -4.38 -21.09
N GLY A 12 28.43 -5.00 -19.92
CA GLY A 12 27.41 -5.17 -18.86
C GLY A 12 26.86 -3.84 -18.36
N TRP A 13 27.73 -2.87 -18.05
CA TRP A 13 27.32 -1.54 -17.62
C TRP A 13 26.53 -0.78 -18.70
N LEU A 14 26.90 -0.90 -19.96
CA LEU A 14 26.17 -0.29 -21.09
C LEU A 14 24.78 -0.89 -21.26
N MET A 15 24.60 -2.19 -21.02
CA MET A 15 23.29 -2.83 -21.08
C MET A 15 22.36 -2.42 -19.94
N VAL A 16 22.91 -2.17 -18.75
CA VAL A 16 22.14 -1.75 -17.57
C VAL A 16 21.90 -0.23 -17.54
N SER A 17 22.75 0.54 -18.24
CA SER A 17 22.72 2.01 -18.18
C SER A 17 21.37 2.66 -18.57
N PRO A 18 20.57 2.18 -19.53
CA PRO A 18 19.27 2.79 -19.81
C PRO A 18 18.30 2.66 -18.64
N LEU A 19 18.24 1.46 -18.02
CA LEU A 19 17.43 1.22 -16.84
C LEU A 19 17.92 2.04 -15.64
N ALA A 20 19.25 2.05 -15.41
CA ALA A 20 19.85 2.83 -14.34
C ALA A 20 19.57 4.33 -14.51
N ALA A 21 19.62 4.87 -15.74
CA ALA A 21 19.32 6.26 -16.02
C ALA A 21 17.84 6.60 -15.72
N VAL A 22 16.91 5.73 -16.12
CA VAL A 22 15.48 5.90 -15.79
C VAL A 22 15.27 5.87 -14.28
N LEU A 23 15.85 4.92 -13.55
CA LEU A 23 15.74 4.85 -12.10
C LEU A 23 16.38 6.08 -11.41
N LEU A 24 17.50 6.56 -11.91
CA LEU A 24 18.17 7.74 -11.34
C LEU A 24 17.31 8.99 -11.51
N VAL A 25 16.71 9.20 -12.70
CA VAL A 25 15.90 10.38 -12.97
C VAL A 25 14.54 10.29 -12.25
N PHE A 26 13.84 9.16 -12.33
CA PHE A 26 12.46 9.07 -11.85
C PHE A 26 12.34 8.58 -10.40
N LEU A 27 13.37 7.98 -9.81
CA LEU A 27 13.36 7.53 -8.43
C LEU A 27 14.29 8.40 -7.56
N VAL A 28 15.58 8.49 -7.92
CA VAL A 28 16.56 9.15 -7.05
C VAL A 28 16.38 10.66 -7.02
N MET A 29 16.15 11.29 -8.19
CA MET A 29 15.98 12.74 -8.27
C MET A 29 14.79 13.25 -7.43
N PRO A 30 13.58 12.69 -7.49
CA PRO A 30 12.47 13.10 -6.62
C PRO A 30 12.78 12.89 -5.13
N ILE A 31 13.45 11.80 -4.75
CA ILE A 31 13.84 11.56 -3.35
C ILE A 31 14.80 12.67 -2.88
N VAL A 32 15.81 13.00 -3.69
CA VAL A 32 16.76 14.08 -3.36
C VAL A 32 16.04 15.41 -3.23
N LEU A 33 15.09 15.72 -4.13
CA LEU A 33 14.27 16.94 -4.05
C LEU A 33 13.43 16.97 -2.76
N ILE A 34 12.80 15.86 -2.38
CA ILE A 34 12.05 15.77 -1.11
C ILE A 34 12.96 16.04 0.07
N VAL A 35 14.16 15.47 0.10
CA VAL A 35 15.15 15.69 1.16
C VAL A 35 15.57 17.17 1.21
N ILE A 36 15.84 17.81 0.08
CA ILE A 36 16.21 19.24 0.03
C ILE A 36 15.06 20.10 0.54
N VAL A 37 13.83 19.86 0.03
CA VAL A 37 12.65 20.64 0.40
C VAL A 37 12.27 20.44 1.88
N SER A 38 12.61 19.29 2.48
CA SER A 38 12.31 19.02 3.90
C SER A 38 13.02 19.99 4.87
N PHE A 39 14.10 20.63 4.43
CA PHE A 39 14.80 21.68 5.19
C PHE A 39 14.25 23.08 4.93
N TRP A 40 13.31 23.25 3.99
CA TRP A 40 12.76 24.56 3.67
C TRP A 40 11.67 24.94 4.66
N ARG A 41 11.55 26.25 4.91
CA ARG A 41 10.49 26.77 5.77
C ARG A 41 9.14 26.73 5.05
N ALA A 42 8.18 26.02 5.60
CA ALA A 42 6.80 26.03 5.15
C ALA A 42 6.01 27.12 5.87
N THR A 43 5.37 28.01 5.12
CA THR A 43 4.39 28.98 5.63
C THR A 43 2.99 28.60 5.13
N GLU A 44 1.93 29.21 5.65
CA GLU A 44 0.55 28.91 5.23
C GLU A 44 0.32 29.08 3.70
N PHE A 45 1.10 29.96 3.04
CA PHE A 45 0.88 30.32 1.64
C PHE A 45 2.09 30.07 0.74
N SER A 46 3.25 29.72 1.28
CA SER A 46 4.47 29.55 0.48
C SER A 46 5.48 28.62 1.12
N ILE A 47 6.36 28.07 0.28
CA ILE A 47 7.55 27.33 0.70
C ILE A 47 8.77 28.19 0.37
N ILE A 48 9.51 28.59 1.39
CA ILE A 48 10.66 29.49 1.26
C ILE A 48 11.94 28.65 1.34
N PRO A 49 12.84 28.74 0.36
CA PRO A 49 14.14 28.08 0.43
C PRO A 49 14.92 28.59 1.64
N ALA A 50 15.15 27.71 2.60
CA ALA A 50 15.94 27.97 3.80
C ALA A 50 16.61 26.66 4.20
N PHE A 51 17.62 26.71 5.05
CA PHE A 51 18.21 25.50 5.63
C PHE A 51 17.94 25.54 7.13
N GLU A 52 16.80 24.96 7.52
CA GLU A 52 16.31 24.98 8.90
C GLU A 52 15.95 23.56 9.37
N TRP A 53 16.11 23.35 10.67
CA TRP A 53 15.76 22.08 11.32
C TRP A 53 14.39 22.11 12.00
N ASP A 54 13.65 23.19 11.88
CA ASP A 54 12.41 23.43 12.59
C ASP A 54 11.33 22.39 12.25
N ASN A 55 11.27 21.96 11.00
CA ASN A 55 10.35 20.89 10.57
C ASN A 55 10.64 19.57 11.29
N TYR A 56 11.93 19.26 11.47
CA TYR A 56 12.35 18.03 12.17
C TYR A 56 12.15 18.15 13.68
N ALA A 57 12.44 19.32 14.25
CA ALA A 57 12.18 19.59 15.66
C ALA A 57 10.69 19.48 15.99
N PHE A 58 9.81 20.00 15.13
CA PHE A 58 8.37 19.85 15.25
C PHE A 58 7.94 18.38 15.12
N LEU A 59 8.46 17.66 14.12
CA LEU A 59 8.13 16.28 13.88
C LEU A 59 8.46 15.38 15.09
N PHE A 60 9.68 15.53 15.62
CA PHE A 60 10.14 14.73 16.77
C PHE A 60 9.61 15.23 18.11
N GLY A 61 9.20 16.49 18.21
CA GLY A 61 8.60 17.07 19.42
C GLY A 61 7.09 16.80 19.55
N SER A 62 6.42 16.41 18.48
CA SER A 62 4.97 16.24 18.48
C SER A 62 4.54 14.85 18.94
N PRO A 63 3.74 14.72 20.03
CA PRO A 63 3.19 13.44 20.46
C PRO A 63 2.25 12.81 19.42
N VAL A 64 1.62 13.64 18.58
CA VAL A 64 0.76 13.18 17.47
C VAL A 64 1.55 12.36 16.46
N THR A 65 2.78 12.77 16.15
CA THR A 65 3.66 12.04 15.24
C THR A 65 3.91 10.61 15.72
N TYR A 66 4.24 10.44 16.99
CA TYR A 66 4.48 9.10 17.57
C TYR A 66 3.21 8.25 17.54
N THR A 67 2.06 8.81 17.87
CA THR A 67 0.78 8.11 17.81
C THR A 67 0.45 7.65 16.40
N VAL A 68 0.63 8.53 15.40
CA VAL A 68 0.39 8.19 13.99
C VAL A 68 1.36 7.11 13.50
N PHE A 69 2.64 7.22 13.86
CA PHE A 69 3.64 6.20 13.51
C PHE A 69 3.29 4.83 14.10
N LEU A 70 2.98 4.78 15.40
CA LEU A 70 2.61 3.53 16.07
C LEU A 70 1.36 2.90 15.47
N ASN A 71 0.34 3.70 15.16
CA ASN A 71 -0.87 3.21 14.49
C ASN A 71 -0.57 2.70 13.07
N THR A 72 0.30 3.39 12.33
CA THR A 72 0.73 2.95 11.00
C THR A 72 1.42 1.59 11.06
N PHE A 73 2.36 1.39 12.01
CA PHE A 73 3.01 0.10 12.19
C PHE A 73 2.03 -0.99 12.64
N LYS A 74 1.11 -0.68 13.54
CA LYS A 74 0.05 -1.59 13.98
C LYS A 74 -0.77 -2.08 12.78
N TYR A 75 -1.29 -1.16 11.97
CA TYR A 75 -2.11 -1.51 10.81
C TYR A 75 -1.30 -2.26 9.74
N ALA A 76 -0.09 -1.81 9.46
CA ALA A 76 0.79 -2.46 8.50
C ALA A 76 1.10 -3.91 8.91
N PHE A 77 1.44 -4.14 10.19
CA PHE A 77 1.77 -5.48 10.68
C PHE A 77 0.57 -6.42 10.66
N ILE A 78 -0.60 -5.95 11.13
CA ILE A 78 -1.83 -6.76 11.15
C ILE A 78 -2.25 -7.09 9.71
N THR A 79 -2.28 -6.10 8.82
CA THR A 79 -2.61 -6.30 7.40
C THR A 79 -1.65 -7.29 6.75
N TRP A 80 -0.34 -7.12 6.97
CA TRP A 80 0.68 -8.04 6.45
C TRP A 80 0.46 -9.47 6.93
N ALA A 81 0.16 -9.67 8.22
CA ALA A 81 -0.07 -11.00 8.78
C ALA A 81 -1.30 -11.69 8.14
N PHE A 82 -2.43 -10.98 8.03
CA PHE A 82 -3.62 -11.51 7.39
C PHE A 82 -3.40 -11.80 5.90
N THR A 83 -2.80 -10.86 5.17
CA THR A 83 -2.52 -11.02 3.74
C THR A 83 -1.54 -12.17 3.49
N LEU A 84 -0.52 -12.33 4.37
CA LEU A 84 0.42 -13.44 4.28
C LEU A 84 -0.29 -14.80 4.48
N ILE A 85 -1.14 -14.93 5.51
CA ILE A 85 -1.87 -16.16 5.80
C ILE A 85 -2.79 -16.51 4.62
N ILE A 86 -3.59 -15.58 4.15
CA ILE A 86 -4.53 -15.79 3.05
C ILE A 86 -3.77 -16.10 1.76
N GLY A 87 -2.82 -15.24 1.39
CA GLY A 87 -2.05 -15.37 0.15
C GLY A 87 -1.21 -16.64 0.10
N PHE A 88 -0.54 -16.98 1.20
CA PHE A 88 0.23 -18.22 1.30
C PHE A 88 -0.68 -19.46 1.18
N THR A 89 -1.83 -19.46 1.86
CA THR A 89 -2.77 -20.58 1.81
C THR A 89 -3.29 -20.81 0.39
N VAL A 90 -3.69 -19.71 -0.29
CA VAL A 90 -4.17 -19.79 -1.68
C VAL A 90 -3.07 -20.24 -2.62
N ALA A 91 -1.87 -19.65 -2.52
CA ALA A 91 -0.73 -20.01 -3.35
C ALA A 91 -0.31 -21.46 -3.14
N TYR A 92 -0.24 -21.92 -1.90
CA TYR A 92 0.08 -23.30 -1.54
C TYR A 92 -0.95 -24.27 -2.12
N TYR A 93 -2.24 -24.00 -1.96
CA TYR A 93 -3.31 -24.82 -2.50
C TYR A 93 -3.24 -24.91 -4.02
N LEU A 94 -3.06 -23.77 -4.71
CA LEU A 94 -2.92 -23.72 -6.17
C LEU A 94 -1.71 -24.53 -6.66
N ALA A 95 -0.58 -24.42 -5.97
CA ALA A 95 0.66 -25.05 -6.40
C ALA A 95 0.69 -26.57 -6.15
N PHE A 96 0.15 -27.05 -5.03
CA PHE A 96 0.36 -28.42 -4.58
C PHE A 96 -0.89 -29.32 -4.66
N HIS A 97 -2.10 -28.75 -4.61
CA HIS A 97 -3.33 -29.54 -4.58
C HIS A 97 -4.03 -29.61 -5.94
N ILE A 98 -3.84 -28.62 -6.80
CA ILE A 98 -4.46 -28.62 -8.12
C ILE A 98 -3.52 -29.25 -9.13
N ARG A 99 -3.88 -30.45 -9.56
CA ARG A 99 -3.07 -31.25 -10.52
C ARG A 99 -3.31 -30.89 -11.99
N SER A 100 -4.46 -30.32 -12.32
CA SER A 100 -4.80 -29.93 -13.69
C SER A 100 -4.26 -28.53 -13.97
N LEU A 101 -3.37 -28.43 -14.96
CA LEU A 101 -2.79 -27.14 -15.38
C LEU A 101 -3.88 -26.14 -15.80
N THR A 102 -4.93 -26.59 -16.46
CA THR A 102 -6.05 -25.75 -16.90
C THR A 102 -6.75 -25.09 -15.71
N TRP A 103 -7.06 -25.87 -14.66
CA TRP A 103 -7.68 -25.35 -13.44
C TRP A 103 -6.72 -24.47 -12.64
N GLN A 104 -5.44 -24.81 -12.59
CA GLN A 104 -4.42 -24.01 -11.92
C GLN A 104 -4.31 -22.62 -12.55
N VAL A 105 -4.23 -22.55 -13.90
CA VAL A 105 -4.17 -21.27 -14.63
C VAL A 105 -5.48 -20.51 -14.49
N ALA A 106 -6.64 -21.16 -14.61
CA ALA A 106 -7.94 -20.51 -14.48
C ALA A 106 -8.11 -19.85 -13.09
N LEU A 107 -7.78 -20.56 -12.02
CA LEU A 107 -7.86 -20.03 -10.65
C LEU A 107 -6.82 -18.94 -10.38
N PHE A 108 -5.61 -19.08 -10.93
CA PHE A 108 -4.60 -18.03 -10.86
C PHE A 108 -5.09 -16.74 -11.54
N LEU A 109 -5.67 -16.85 -12.74
CA LEU A 109 -6.25 -15.70 -13.43
C LEU A 109 -7.40 -15.09 -12.63
N LEU A 110 -8.27 -15.91 -12.03
CA LEU A 110 -9.34 -15.43 -11.14
C LEU A 110 -8.79 -14.62 -9.97
N CYS A 111 -7.70 -15.07 -9.35
CA CYS A 111 -7.03 -14.34 -8.26
C CYS A 111 -6.40 -13.01 -8.74
N THR A 112 -6.08 -12.88 -10.03
CA THR A 112 -5.49 -11.65 -10.58
C THR A 112 -6.53 -10.61 -11.00
N ILE A 113 -7.80 -10.98 -11.19
CA ILE A 113 -8.88 -10.04 -11.58
C ILE A 113 -8.95 -8.81 -10.67
N PRO A 114 -8.86 -8.91 -9.33
CA PRO A 114 -8.89 -7.75 -8.45
C PRO A 114 -7.82 -6.69 -8.74
N PHE A 115 -6.64 -7.08 -9.26
CA PHE A 115 -5.58 -6.14 -9.62
C PHE A 115 -5.95 -5.19 -10.76
N TRP A 116 -6.96 -5.53 -11.56
CA TRP A 116 -7.41 -4.73 -12.70
C TRP A 116 -8.43 -3.66 -12.30
N THR A 117 -8.90 -3.70 -11.07
CA THR A 117 -9.80 -2.68 -10.51
C THR A 117 -9.02 -1.61 -9.75
N SER A 118 -9.50 -0.37 -9.81
CA SER A 118 -8.89 0.73 -9.06
C SER A 118 -8.98 0.48 -7.54
N ASN A 119 -7.85 0.67 -6.85
CA ASN A 119 -7.79 0.55 -5.38
C ASN A 119 -8.80 1.49 -4.70
N ILE A 120 -8.97 2.71 -5.22
CA ILE A 120 -9.91 3.70 -4.68
C ILE A 120 -11.35 3.18 -4.77
N ILE A 121 -11.75 2.66 -5.94
CA ILE A 121 -13.11 2.10 -6.13
C ILE A 121 -13.34 0.94 -5.16
N ARG A 122 -12.35 0.09 -4.98
CA ARG A 122 -12.41 -1.07 -4.08
C ARG A 122 -12.58 -0.64 -2.62
N MET A 123 -11.84 0.38 -2.17
CA MET A 123 -12.00 0.93 -0.82
C MET A 123 -13.38 1.58 -0.61
N ILE A 124 -13.84 2.40 -1.58
CA ILE A 124 -15.15 3.05 -1.50
C ILE A 124 -16.29 2.03 -1.47
N SER A 125 -16.14 0.88 -2.11
CA SER A 125 -17.16 -0.18 -2.14
C SER A 125 -17.49 -0.74 -0.75
N TRP A 126 -16.62 -0.57 0.25
CA TRP A 126 -16.90 -0.97 1.63
C TRP A 126 -17.90 -0.05 2.34
N ILE A 127 -18.06 1.22 1.89
CA ILE A 127 -18.96 2.18 2.51
C ILE A 127 -20.44 1.71 2.47
N PRO A 128 -21.02 1.33 1.31
CA PRO A 128 -22.39 0.82 1.27
C PRO A 128 -22.54 -0.56 1.94
N PHE A 129 -21.46 -1.30 2.15
CA PHE A 129 -21.50 -2.59 2.82
C PHE A 129 -21.44 -2.44 4.36
N LEU A 130 -20.51 -1.64 4.87
CA LEU A 130 -20.24 -1.46 6.31
C LEU A 130 -20.97 -0.24 6.92
N GLY A 131 -21.54 0.64 6.10
CA GLY A 131 -22.20 1.86 6.58
C GLY A 131 -23.38 1.59 7.51
N ARG A 132 -23.85 2.63 8.20
CA ARG A 132 -24.95 2.54 9.15
C ARG A 132 -26.20 1.87 8.57
N ASN A 133 -26.57 2.24 7.35
CA ASN A 133 -27.68 1.63 6.60
C ASN A 133 -27.19 0.59 5.58
N GLY A 134 -25.99 0.05 5.80
CA GLY A 134 -25.34 -0.92 4.92
C GLY A 134 -25.87 -2.33 5.08
N ILE A 135 -25.47 -3.19 4.12
CA ILE A 135 -25.91 -4.59 4.07
C ILE A 135 -25.54 -5.34 5.36
N ALA A 136 -24.35 -5.09 5.93
CA ALA A 136 -23.90 -5.76 7.14
C ALA A 136 -24.80 -5.45 8.34
N ASN A 137 -25.11 -4.17 8.59
CA ASN A 137 -26.00 -3.75 9.66
C ASN A 137 -27.43 -4.29 9.45
N SER A 138 -27.98 -4.15 8.24
CA SER A 138 -29.32 -4.63 7.92
C SER A 138 -29.46 -6.14 8.11
N THR A 139 -28.42 -6.91 7.76
CA THR A 139 -28.41 -8.36 7.94
C THR A 139 -28.35 -8.74 9.41
N MET A 140 -27.47 -8.11 10.21
CA MET A 140 -27.35 -8.37 11.64
C MET A 140 -28.63 -8.01 12.41
N MET A 141 -29.31 -6.92 12.00
CA MET A 141 -30.63 -6.56 12.56
C MET A 141 -31.71 -7.58 12.20
N SER A 142 -31.75 -8.04 10.94
CA SER A 142 -32.72 -9.05 10.50
C SER A 142 -32.53 -10.41 11.21
N TRP A 143 -31.32 -10.73 11.63
CA TRP A 143 -31.01 -11.94 12.41
C TRP A 143 -31.20 -11.75 13.94
N GLY A 144 -31.55 -10.54 14.37
CA GLY A 144 -31.74 -10.25 15.80
C GLY A 144 -30.44 -10.24 16.61
N VAL A 145 -29.29 -10.04 15.94
CA VAL A 145 -27.97 -9.98 16.58
C VAL A 145 -27.74 -8.61 17.22
N ILE A 146 -28.30 -7.56 16.60
CA ILE A 146 -28.24 -6.18 17.05
C ILE A 146 -29.63 -5.54 16.94
N ASP A 147 -29.98 -4.68 17.91
CA ASP A 147 -31.26 -3.96 17.92
C ASP A 147 -31.17 -2.64 17.15
N GLU A 148 -29.98 -2.01 17.11
CA GLU A 148 -29.74 -0.76 16.42
C GLU A 148 -28.50 -0.86 15.53
N PRO A 149 -28.43 -0.04 14.42
CA PRO A 149 -27.29 -0.03 13.53
C PRO A 149 -26.03 0.43 14.24
N VAL A 150 -24.95 -0.32 14.13
CA VAL A 150 -23.66 0.00 14.75
C VAL A 150 -22.77 0.80 13.79
N GLU A 151 -22.16 1.87 14.31
CA GLU A 151 -21.30 2.75 13.51
C GLU A 151 -19.84 2.28 13.48
N TRP A 152 -19.43 1.50 14.46
CA TRP A 152 -18.04 1.01 14.54
C TRP A 152 -17.65 0.08 13.39
N LEU A 153 -18.60 -0.47 12.65
CA LEU A 153 -18.30 -1.29 11.47
C LEU A 153 -17.54 -0.53 10.39
N LEU A 154 -17.88 0.76 10.15
CA LEU A 154 -17.23 1.59 9.14
C LEU A 154 -16.14 2.49 9.73
N PHE A 155 -16.37 3.08 10.91
CA PHE A 155 -15.45 4.04 11.53
C PHE A 155 -14.59 3.39 12.60
N SER A 156 -13.81 2.37 12.23
CA SER A 156 -12.96 1.62 13.17
C SER A 156 -11.67 1.11 12.56
N ASP A 157 -10.75 0.69 13.42
CA ASP A 157 -9.55 -0.03 13.04
C ASP A 157 -9.86 -1.29 12.20
N PHE A 158 -11.01 -1.94 12.50
CA PHE A 158 -11.47 -3.10 11.75
C PHE A 158 -11.72 -2.79 10.27
N ALA A 159 -12.45 -1.70 9.98
CA ALA A 159 -12.75 -1.29 8.62
C ALA A 159 -11.46 -0.94 7.84
N VAL A 160 -10.53 -0.27 8.51
CA VAL A 160 -9.21 0.08 7.92
C VAL A 160 -8.42 -1.18 7.55
N ILE A 161 -8.30 -2.11 8.49
CA ILE A 161 -7.57 -3.37 8.26
C ILE A 161 -8.24 -4.19 7.16
N LEU A 162 -9.58 -4.30 7.19
CA LEU A 162 -10.35 -5.04 6.19
C LEU A 162 -10.13 -4.45 4.78
N ALA A 163 -10.19 -3.12 4.66
CA ALA A 163 -9.95 -2.43 3.40
C ALA A 163 -8.51 -2.69 2.88
N PHE A 164 -7.50 -2.63 3.75
CA PHE A 164 -6.11 -2.88 3.37
C PHE A 164 -5.82 -4.35 3.03
N VAL A 165 -6.44 -5.29 3.72
CA VAL A 165 -6.29 -6.74 3.40
C VAL A 165 -6.92 -7.06 2.06
N HIS A 166 -7.98 -6.34 1.68
CA HIS A 166 -8.66 -6.53 0.40
C HIS A 166 -7.97 -5.82 -0.77
N LEU A 167 -7.08 -4.85 -0.51
CA LEU A 167 -6.27 -4.16 -1.54
C LEU A 167 -5.22 -5.09 -2.16
#